data_87f7c70ccd1a21851bc0fb2d2a450b12
#
_entry.id   87f7c70ccd1a21851bc0fb2d2a450b12
#
_cell.length_a   1.000
_cell.length_b   1.000
_cell.length_c   1.000
_cell.angle_alpha   90.00
_cell.angle_beta   90.00
_cell.angle_gamma   90.00
#
_symmetry.space_group_name_H-M   'P 1'
#
loop_
_entity.id
_entity.type
_entity.pdbx_description
1 polymer ?
#
loop_
_entity_poly.entity_id
_entity_poly.type
_entity_poly.pdbx_seq_one_letter_code
_entity_poly.pdbx_strand_id
1 'polypeptide(L)'
;FNLPGDAPEGPYEDLQGFLHNADEVALSLLEMGITGMKIWPFDYAAETSGGHYISPAELDTALEPFRKIRDAVGSKMDIMVEMHAFWDLPQAKKIARAVEPFEPFWFEDPIKMSNLRSLKEFKDSTRIPTTASETIGMRGEFRELLELQACDFVMYDLSWCGGLSEARKIAAMAEAWHRPVAPHDCTGPVLLTASVHHSINATNALIQEMVRAFYYGWYQDLVTELPPVENGMIRPPSGPGL
;
A
#
# COMPACT_ATOMS: atom_id res chain seq x y z
N PHE A 1 3.81 12.44 3.15
CA PHE A 1 2.62 12.36 2.32
C PHE A 1 2.76 13.32 1.16
N ASN A 2 2.68 12.81 -0.08
CA ASN A 2 2.64 13.67 -1.25
C ASN A 2 1.21 14.18 -1.40
N LEU A 3 1.01 15.43 -1.00
CA LEU A 3 -0.25 16.12 -1.25
C LEU A 3 -0.47 16.24 -2.76
N PRO A 4 -1.74 16.21 -3.22
CA PRO A 4 -2.08 16.53 -4.60
C PRO A 4 -1.50 17.89 -4.99
N GLY A 5 -0.54 17.92 -5.90
CA GLY A 5 0.10 19.17 -6.34
C GLY A 5 1.61 19.10 -6.52
N ASP A 6 2.30 18.23 -5.79
CA ASP A 6 3.75 18.04 -5.91
C ASP A 6 4.05 16.84 -6.80
N ALA A 7 3.94 17.04 -8.13
CA ALA A 7 4.39 16.02 -9.07
C ALA A 7 5.90 15.83 -8.92
N PRO A 8 6.40 14.59 -8.68
CA PRO A 8 7.83 14.35 -8.64
C PRO A 8 8.42 14.61 -10.03
N GLU A 9 9.63 15.18 -10.09
CA GLU A 9 10.36 15.28 -11.34
C GLU A 9 10.65 13.87 -11.87
N GLY A 10 10.20 13.58 -13.09
CA GLY A 10 10.37 12.25 -13.70
C GLY A 10 9.35 11.98 -14.80
N PRO A 11 9.45 10.80 -15.47
CA PRO A 11 8.58 10.47 -16.60
C PRO A 11 7.15 10.08 -16.22
N TYR A 12 6.87 9.87 -14.93
CA TYR A 12 5.56 9.38 -14.45
C TYR A 12 4.96 10.34 -13.42
N GLU A 13 3.74 10.74 -13.66
CA GLU A 13 2.91 11.55 -12.75
C GLU A 13 1.81 10.70 -12.08
N ASP A 14 2.15 9.54 -11.56
CA ASP A 14 1.18 8.57 -11.07
C ASP A 14 0.32 9.09 -9.91
N LEU A 15 0.87 10.01 -9.09
CA LEU A 15 0.18 10.56 -7.93
C LEU A 15 -1.03 11.43 -8.32
N GLN A 16 -0.92 12.20 -9.39
CA GLN A 16 -2.06 12.91 -9.98
C GLN A 16 -2.84 12.01 -10.95
N GLY A 17 -2.09 11.15 -11.66
CA GLY A 17 -2.63 10.25 -12.65
C GLY A 17 -3.72 9.36 -12.10
N PHE A 18 -3.54 8.72 -10.93
CA PHE A 18 -4.57 7.82 -10.41
C PHE A 18 -5.86 8.54 -10.00
N LEU A 19 -5.81 9.85 -9.71
CA LEU A 19 -7.01 10.63 -9.40
C LEU A 19 -7.82 11.01 -10.65
N HIS A 20 -7.13 11.30 -11.76
CA HIS A 20 -7.75 11.87 -12.95
C HIS A 20 -7.77 10.93 -14.15
N ASN A 21 -6.73 10.13 -14.36
CA ASN A 21 -6.47 9.25 -15.50
C ASN A 21 -6.08 7.84 -15.04
N ALA A 22 -6.83 7.29 -14.07
CA ALA A 22 -6.51 5.99 -13.44
C ALA A 22 -6.47 4.83 -14.45
N ASP A 23 -7.26 4.92 -15.51
CA ASP A 23 -7.27 4.01 -16.66
C ASP A 23 -5.93 4.02 -17.42
N GLU A 24 -5.40 5.20 -17.74
CA GLU A 24 -4.11 5.35 -18.43
C GLU A 24 -2.95 4.85 -17.54
N VAL A 25 -2.99 5.14 -16.23
CA VAL A 25 -2.00 4.63 -15.27
C VAL A 25 -2.04 3.11 -15.22
N ALA A 26 -3.23 2.51 -15.13
CA ALA A 26 -3.39 1.05 -15.10
C ALA A 26 -2.87 0.38 -16.39
N LEU A 27 -3.18 0.94 -17.56
CA LEU A 27 -2.67 0.46 -18.85
C LEU A 27 -1.14 0.53 -18.92
N SER A 28 -0.56 1.67 -18.53
CA SER A 28 0.88 1.89 -18.50
C SER A 28 1.61 0.92 -17.55
N LEU A 29 1.02 0.59 -16.39
CA LEU A 29 1.57 -0.40 -15.48
C LEU A 29 1.53 -1.82 -16.07
N LEU A 30 0.42 -2.20 -16.74
CA LEU A 30 0.31 -3.49 -17.40
C LEU A 30 1.32 -3.65 -18.55
N GLU A 31 1.64 -2.58 -19.29
CA GLU A 31 2.70 -2.59 -20.30
C GLU A 31 4.08 -2.92 -19.72
N MET A 32 4.31 -2.55 -18.43
CA MET A 32 5.52 -2.91 -17.69
C MET A 32 5.45 -4.30 -17.03
N GLY A 33 4.33 -5.03 -17.21
CA GLY A 33 4.08 -6.30 -16.54
C GLY A 33 3.64 -6.19 -15.09
N ILE A 34 3.36 -4.98 -14.59
CA ILE A 34 2.89 -4.74 -13.23
C ILE A 34 1.37 -4.94 -13.19
N THR A 35 0.91 -5.87 -12.37
CA THR A 35 -0.51 -6.27 -12.29
C THR A 35 -1.21 -5.83 -11.01
N GLY A 36 -0.54 -5.10 -10.14
CA GLY A 36 -1.11 -4.54 -8.91
C GLY A 36 -0.82 -3.05 -8.80
N MET A 37 -1.83 -2.24 -8.46
CA MET A 37 -1.68 -0.82 -8.20
C MET A 37 -2.40 -0.41 -6.92
N LYS A 38 -1.76 0.45 -6.14
CA LYS A 38 -2.31 1.02 -4.91
C LYS A 38 -2.77 2.45 -5.18
N ILE A 39 -3.99 2.80 -4.75
CA ILE A 39 -4.61 4.12 -4.90
C ILE A 39 -5.24 4.57 -3.59
N TRP A 40 -5.27 5.90 -3.35
CA TRP A 40 -5.79 6.50 -2.12
C TRP A 40 -6.73 7.70 -2.38
N PRO A 41 -7.82 7.50 -3.14
CA PRO A 41 -8.69 8.61 -3.56
C PRO A 41 -9.55 9.20 -2.44
N PHE A 42 -9.55 8.60 -1.25
CA PHE A 42 -10.35 9.04 -0.12
C PHE A 42 -9.64 10.08 0.78
N ASP A 43 -8.34 10.27 0.62
CA ASP A 43 -7.52 11.08 1.53
C ASP A 43 -7.97 12.54 1.59
N TYR A 44 -8.32 13.15 0.45
CA TYR A 44 -8.77 14.53 0.41
C TYR A 44 -10.00 14.77 1.31
N ALA A 45 -10.97 13.85 1.29
CA ALA A 45 -12.13 13.93 2.16
C ALA A 45 -11.78 13.66 3.63
N ALA A 46 -10.78 12.81 3.88
CA ALA A 46 -10.28 12.55 5.23
C ALA A 46 -9.58 13.76 5.82
N GLU A 47 -8.73 14.45 5.07
CA GLU A 47 -8.03 15.66 5.51
C GLU A 47 -9.00 16.78 5.90
N THR A 48 -10.02 17.03 5.08
CA THR A 48 -11.02 18.07 5.35
C THR A 48 -11.90 17.79 6.54
N SER A 49 -12.19 16.51 6.83
CA SER A 49 -13.12 16.10 7.91
C SER A 49 -12.43 15.54 9.15
N GLY A 50 -11.09 15.39 9.15
CA GLY A 50 -10.37 14.65 10.19
C GLY A 50 -10.71 13.16 10.22
N GLY A 51 -11.24 12.62 9.12
CA GLY A 51 -11.70 11.23 8.98
C GLY A 51 -13.06 10.95 9.63
N HIS A 52 -13.76 11.99 10.09
CA HIS A 52 -15.03 11.84 10.80
C HIS A 52 -16.24 11.73 9.87
N TYR A 53 -16.12 12.20 8.63
CA TYR A 53 -17.23 12.26 7.69
C TYR A 53 -16.75 12.25 6.24
N ILE A 54 -17.49 11.55 5.38
CA ILE A 54 -17.42 11.66 3.92
C ILE A 54 -18.84 11.83 3.38
N SER A 55 -19.07 12.89 2.60
CA SER A 55 -20.36 13.14 1.97
C SER A 55 -20.64 12.14 0.83
N PRO A 56 -21.91 11.98 0.40
CA PRO A 56 -22.21 11.16 -0.78
C PRO A 56 -21.50 11.63 -2.06
N ALA A 57 -21.35 12.93 -2.24
CA ALA A 57 -20.67 13.48 -3.42
C ALA A 57 -19.15 13.22 -3.41
N GLU A 58 -18.49 13.43 -2.27
CA GLU A 58 -17.07 13.10 -2.12
C GLU A 58 -16.81 11.60 -2.32
N LEU A 59 -17.69 10.76 -1.76
CA LEU A 59 -17.60 9.31 -1.93
C LEU A 59 -17.76 8.92 -3.40
N ASP A 60 -18.71 9.49 -4.11
CA ASP A 60 -18.94 9.22 -5.54
C ASP A 60 -17.73 9.64 -6.39
N THR A 61 -17.18 10.84 -6.13
CA THR A 61 -15.93 11.30 -6.76
C THR A 61 -14.76 10.37 -6.49
N ALA A 62 -14.58 9.93 -5.24
CA ALA A 62 -13.49 9.03 -4.86
C ALA A 62 -13.62 7.61 -5.46
N LEU A 63 -14.82 7.23 -5.93
CA LEU A 63 -15.04 5.96 -6.63
C LEU A 63 -14.74 6.02 -8.14
N GLU A 64 -14.55 7.20 -8.73
CA GLU A 64 -14.25 7.35 -10.16
C GLU A 64 -12.97 6.62 -10.60
N PRO A 65 -11.83 6.66 -9.87
CA PRO A 65 -10.65 5.89 -10.23
C PRO A 65 -10.93 4.39 -10.36
N PHE A 66 -11.73 3.82 -9.46
CA PHE A 66 -12.10 2.39 -9.50
C PHE A 66 -12.89 2.04 -10.76
N ARG A 67 -13.88 2.89 -11.13
CA ARG A 67 -14.68 2.73 -12.35
C ARG A 67 -13.78 2.74 -13.57
N LYS A 68 -12.92 3.76 -13.70
CA LYS A 68 -11.99 3.92 -14.82
C LYS A 68 -11.06 2.71 -14.96
N ILE A 69 -10.45 2.23 -13.87
CA ILE A 69 -9.57 1.05 -13.91
C ILE A 69 -10.35 -0.18 -14.34
N ARG A 70 -11.52 -0.45 -13.75
CA ARG A 70 -12.31 -1.65 -14.08
C ARG A 70 -12.86 -1.61 -15.51
N ASP A 71 -13.25 -0.45 -15.99
CA ASP A 71 -13.73 -0.28 -17.38
C ASP A 71 -12.60 -0.48 -18.40
N ALA A 72 -11.38 0.00 -18.11
CA ALA A 72 -10.26 -0.10 -19.04
C ALA A 72 -9.59 -1.46 -19.05
N VAL A 73 -9.37 -2.09 -17.90
CA VAL A 73 -8.52 -3.29 -17.78
C VAL A 73 -9.20 -4.48 -17.09
N GLY A 74 -10.40 -4.30 -16.55
CA GLY A 74 -11.15 -5.36 -15.87
C GLY A 74 -10.39 -5.93 -14.67
N SER A 75 -10.34 -7.26 -14.60
CA SER A 75 -9.65 -8.00 -13.53
C SER A 75 -8.16 -8.22 -13.78
N LYS A 76 -7.57 -7.62 -14.83
CA LYS A 76 -6.14 -7.74 -15.10
C LYS A 76 -5.27 -6.94 -14.13
N MET A 77 -5.88 -6.00 -13.41
CA MET A 77 -5.22 -5.16 -12.41
C MET A 77 -5.82 -5.42 -11.03
N ASP A 78 -5.02 -5.87 -10.09
CA ASP A 78 -5.37 -5.91 -8.68
C ASP A 78 -5.32 -4.48 -8.12
N ILE A 79 -6.45 -4.00 -7.58
CA ILE A 79 -6.55 -2.67 -6.99
C ILE A 79 -6.36 -2.79 -5.49
N MET A 80 -5.35 -2.12 -4.94
CA MET A 80 -5.10 -1.99 -3.51
C MET A 80 -5.61 -0.64 -3.05
N VAL A 81 -6.36 -0.61 -1.96
CA VAL A 81 -6.97 0.62 -1.44
C VAL A 81 -6.22 1.06 -0.20
N GLU A 82 -5.50 2.15 -0.31
CA GLU A 82 -4.85 2.80 0.82
C GLU A 82 -5.79 3.82 1.47
N MET A 83 -5.80 3.86 2.79
CA MET A 83 -6.61 4.80 3.58
C MET A 83 -5.78 5.56 4.63
N HIS A 84 -4.46 5.37 4.66
CA HIS A 84 -3.43 6.07 5.46
C HIS A 84 -3.78 6.23 6.95
N ALA A 85 -4.54 5.32 7.52
CA ALA A 85 -4.98 5.39 8.92
C ALA A 85 -5.75 6.68 9.29
N PHE A 86 -6.38 7.35 8.33
CA PHE A 86 -7.05 8.63 8.57
C PHE A 86 -8.47 8.49 9.13
N TRP A 87 -9.16 7.42 8.81
CA TRP A 87 -10.60 7.32 9.01
C TRP A 87 -10.99 6.80 10.40
N ASP A 88 -12.14 7.28 10.87
CA ASP A 88 -12.85 6.64 11.97
C ASP A 88 -13.63 5.43 11.47
N LEU A 89 -13.79 4.44 12.32
CA LEU A 89 -14.39 3.15 11.98
C LEU A 89 -15.75 3.22 11.24
N PRO A 90 -16.73 4.09 11.61
CA PRO A 90 -17.99 4.17 10.90
C PRO A 90 -17.87 4.61 9.44
N GLN A 91 -16.95 5.55 9.16
CA GLN A 91 -16.72 6.05 7.81
C GLN A 91 -15.90 5.06 6.99
N ALA A 92 -14.89 4.44 7.58
CA ALA A 92 -14.14 3.36 6.94
C ALA A 92 -15.08 2.23 6.48
N LYS A 93 -16.02 1.80 7.33
CA LYS A 93 -17.04 0.81 6.97
C LYS A 93 -18.00 1.29 5.84
N LYS A 94 -18.32 2.58 5.80
CA LYS A 94 -19.11 3.16 4.72
C LYS A 94 -18.35 3.11 3.39
N ILE A 95 -17.07 3.49 3.39
CA ILE A 95 -16.18 3.45 2.24
C ILE A 95 -16.02 2.01 1.77
N ALA A 96 -15.72 1.07 2.68
CA ALA A 96 -15.54 -0.34 2.34
C ALA A 96 -16.74 -0.92 1.59
N ARG A 97 -17.97 -0.67 2.05
CA ARG A 97 -19.18 -1.11 1.36
C ARG A 97 -19.34 -0.51 -0.05
N ALA A 98 -18.89 0.74 -0.25
CA ALA A 98 -18.97 1.40 -1.54
C ALA A 98 -17.93 0.89 -2.54
N VAL A 99 -16.76 0.48 -2.04
CA VAL A 99 -15.64 -0.05 -2.86
C VAL A 99 -15.80 -1.55 -3.14
N GLU A 100 -16.51 -2.30 -2.30
CA GLU A 100 -16.67 -3.76 -2.43
C GLU A 100 -17.10 -4.26 -3.83
N PRO A 101 -18.01 -3.56 -4.58
CA PRO A 101 -18.36 -3.97 -5.95
C PRO A 101 -17.21 -3.96 -6.96
N PHE A 102 -16.13 -3.25 -6.67
CA PHE A 102 -14.94 -3.21 -7.52
C PHE A 102 -13.94 -4.32 -7.20
N GLU A 103 -14.22 -5.17 -6.22
CA GLU A 103 -13.40 -6.30 -5.81
C GLU A 103 -11.91 -5.92 -5.63
N PRO A 104 -11.57 -4.97 -4.72
CA PRO A 104 -10.19 -4.63 -4.47
C PRO A 104 -9.45 -5.79 -3.83
N PHE A 105 -8.12 -5.83 -4.02
CA PHE A 105 -7.27 -6.87 -3.47
C PHE A 105 -7.15 -6.76 -1.94
N TRP A 106 -7.02 -5.52 -1.42
CA TRP A 106 -7.09 -5.25 0.03
C TRP A 106 -7.50 -3.82 0.35
N PHE A 107 -7.86 -3.62 1.63
CA PHE A 107 -7.84 -2.33 2.31
C PHE A 107 -6.60 -2.23 3.18
N GLU A 108 -5.81 -1.18 2.98
CA GLU A 108 -4.62 -0.86 3.75
C GLU A 108 -4.91 0.26 4.73
N ASP A 109 -4.46 0.09 5.97
CA ASP A 109 -4.59 1.04 7.07
C ASP A 109 -5.95 1.77 7.12
N PRO A 110 -7.07 1.02 7.14
CA PRO A 110 -8.41 1.58 6.90
C PRO A 110 -8.89 2.53 7.99
N ILE A 111 -8.31 2.45 9.17
CA ILE A 111 -8.65 3.28 10.33
C ILE A 111 -7.40 3.73 11.08
N LYS A 112 -7.57 4.68 12.01
CA LYS A 112 -6.51 5.09 12.95
C LYS A 112 -5.97 3.89 13.73
N MET A 113 -4.66 3.61 13.61
CA MET A 113 -4.02 2.39 14.13
C MET A 113 -3.80 2.40 15.66
N SER A 114 -4.18 3.45 16.36
CA SER A 114 -4.08 3.53 17.82
C SER A 114 -4.98 2.53 18.58
N ASN A 115 -5.89 1.84 17.88
CA ASN A 115 -6.77 0.82 18.47
C ASN A 115 -6.94 -0.39 17.53
N LEU A 116 -6.12 -1.40 17.71
CA LEU A 116 -6.14 -2.62 16.90
C LEU A 116 -7.44 -3.46 17.07
N ARG A 117 -8.19 -3.27 18.15
CA ARG A 117 -9.52 -3.92 18.28
C ARG A 117 -10.54 -3.31 17.31
N SER A 118 -10.48 -2.00 17.08
CA SER A 118 -11.30 -1.36 16.06
C SER A 118 -10.89 -1.78 14.65
N LEU A 119 -9.59 -2.04 14.41
CA LEU A 119 -9.12 -2.63 13.14
C LEU A 119 -9.72 -4.03 12.94
N LYS A 120 -9.71 -4.86 13.98
CA LYS A 120 -10.37 -6.17 13.94
C LYS A 120 -11.88 -6.06 13.63
N GLU A 121 -12.55 -5.07 14.22
CA GLU A 121 -13.96 -4.81 13.93
C GLU A 121 -14.20 -4.34 12.49
N PHE A 122 -13.31 -3.54 11.93
CA PHE A 122 -13.32 -3.19 10.51
C PHE A 122 -13.18 -4.44 9.65
N LYS A 123 -12.12 -5.22 9.87
CA LYS A 123 -11.85 -6.46 9.14
C LYS A 123 -13.04 -7.40 9.11
N ASP A 124 -13.70 -7.59 10.25
CA ASP A 124 -14.88 -8.48 10.35
C ASP A 124 -16.13 -7.92 9.65
N SER A 125 -16.12 -6.65 9.25
CA SER A 125 -17.26 -5.99 8.62
C SER A 125 -17.22 -5.98 7.09
N THR A 126 -16.15 -6.45 6.49
CA THR A 126 -15.95 -6.51 5.03
C THR A 126 -15.49 -7.90 4.61
N ARG A 127 -15.73 -8.27 3.35
CA ARG A 127 -15.19 -9.48 2.73
C ARG A 127 -13.84 -9.25 2.06
N ILE A 128 -13.46 -7.99 1.88
CA ILE A 128 -12.19 -7.62 1.28
C ILE A 128 -11.08 -7.81 2.32
N PRO A 129 -9.98 -8.46 1.97
CA PRO A 129 -8.84 -8.60 2.87
C PRO A 129 -8.33 -7.26 3.38
N THR A 130 -7.79 -7.27 4.59
CA THR A 130 -7.23 -6.07 5.24
C THR A 130 -5.73 -6.25 5.43
N THR A 131 -4.95 -5.24 5.10
CA THR A 131 -3.52 -5.18 5.39
C THR A 131 -3.23 -4.07 6.40
N ALA A 132 -2.23 -4.28 7.24
CA ALA A 132 -1.76 -3.34 8.26
C ALA A 132 -0.35 -3.73 8.72
N SER A 133 0.48 -2.83 9.10
CA SER A 133 0.40 -1.38 8.98
C SER A 133 1.79 -0.81 8.79
N GLU A 134 1.96 0.14 7.89
CA GLU A 134 3.20 0.89 7.74
C GLU A 134 3.52 1.71 8.99
N THR A 135 2.49 2.16 9.72
CA THR A 135 2.62 3.07 10.87
C THR A 135 2.89 2.36 12.20
N ILE A 136 2.82 1.02 12.26
CA ILE A 136 3.12 0.24 13.46
C ILE A 136 4.63 -0.02 13.56
N GLY A 137 5.18 0.19 14.75
CA GLY A 137 6.58 -0.06 15.05
C GLY A 137 6.80 -1.32 15.88
N MET A 138 8.00 -1.89 15.79
CA MET A 138 8.48 -2.96 16.63
C MET A 138 7.57 -4.20 16.71
N ARG A 139 8.16 -5.37 16.84
CA ARG A 139 7.43 -6.67 16.88
C ARG A 139 6.39 -6.81 18.01
N GLY A 140 6.48 -5.97 19.06
CA GLY A 140 5.51 -6.00 20.16
C GLY A 140 4.11 -5.63 19.72
N GLU A 141 3.98 -4.59 18.89
CA GLU A 141 2.71 -4.15 18.32
C GLU A 141 2.22 -5.12 17.23
N PHE A 142 3.12 -5.62 16.39
CA PHE A 142 2.78 -6.68 15.41
C PHE A 142 2.33 -7.99 16.07
N ARG A 143 2.87 -8.32 17.25
CA ARG A 143 2.35 -9.45 18.02
C ARG A 143 0.89 -9.22 18.41
N GLU A 144 0.54 -8.05 18.92
CA GLU A 144 -0.85 -7.73 19.26
C GLU A 144 -1.76 -7.76 18.04
N LEU A 145 -1.31 -7.21 16.90
CA LEU A 145 -2.03 -7.27 15.62
C LEU A 145 -2.36 -8.73 15.23
N LEU A 146 -1.40 -9.63 15.36
CA LEU A 146 -1.54 -11.04 15.02
C LEU A 146 -2.41 -11.79 16.04
N GLU A 147 -2.22 -11.57 17.34
CA GLU A 147 -3.04 -12.17 18.41
C GLU A 147 -4.53 -11.80 18.25
N LEU A 148 -4.83 -10.58 17.86
CA LEU A 148 -6.18 -10.12 17.55
C LEU A 148 -6.69 -10.62 16.19
N GLN A 149 -5.83 -11.16 15.33
CA GLN A 149 -6.15 -11.49 13.94
C GLN A 149 -6.76 -10.30 13.18
N ALA A 150 -6.22 -9.10 13.42
CA ALA A 150 -6.79 -7.85 12.95
C ALA A 150 -6.44 -7.52 11.49
N CYS A 151 -5.59 -8.29 10.82
CA CYS A 151 -5.29 -8.17 9.39
C CYS A 151 -5.18 -9.53 8.71
N ASP A 152 -5.23 -9.55 7.38
CA ASP A 152 -5.01 -10.73 6.54
C ASP A 152 -3.59 -10.77 5.99
N PHE A 153 -3.04 -9.60 5.68
CA PHE A 153 -1.66 -9.40 5.27
C PHE A 153 -0.95 -8.51 6.30
N VAL A 154 0.29 -8.80 6.61
CA VAL A 154 1.08 -7.97 7.51
C VAL A 154 1.95 -7.05 6.67
N MET A 155 1.72 -5.75 6.80
CA MET A 155 2.54 -4.73 6.17
C MET A 155 3.41 -4.04 7.21
N TYR A 156 4.59 -3.64 6.82
CA TYR A 156 5.50 -2.83 7.61
C TYR A 156 6.49 -2.11 6.71
N ASP A 157 6.88 -0.92 7.13
CA ASP A 157 8.02 -0.21 6.55
C ASP A 157 9.29 -0.56 7.33
N LEU A 158 10.36 -0.97 6.64
CA LEU A 158 11.60 -1.35 7.31
C LEU A 158 12.26 -0.20 8.07
N SER A 159 12.07 1.05 7.59
CA SER A 159 12.61 2.23 8.27
C SER A 159 11.87 2.54 9.56
N TRP A 160 10.57 2.24 9.61
CA TRP A 160 9.69 2.60 10.72
C TRP A 160 9.49 1.46 11.71
N CYS A 161 9.50 0.21 11.26
CA CYS A 161 9.29 -0.93 12.15
C CYS A 161 10.50 -1.28 13.02
N GLY A 162 11.66 -0.61 12.84
CA GLY A 162 12.87 -0.87 13.62
C GLY A 162 14.03 -1.50 12.85
N GLY A 163 14.00 -1.42 11.51
CA GLY A 163 15.06 -1.88 10.62
C GLY A 163 14.96 -3.34 10.21
N LEU A 164 15.90 -3.76 9.37
CA LEU A 164 15.94 -5.10 8.75
C LEU A 164 15.88 -6.25 9.77
N SER A 165 16.58 -6.12 10.90
CA SER A 165 16.61 -7.15 11.94
C SER A 165 15.27 -7.33 12.63
N GLU A 166 14.50 -6.26 12.77
CA GLU A 166 13.17 -6.30 13.36
C GLU A 166 12.14 -6.81 12.33
N ALA A 167 12.20 -6.33 11.09
CA ALA A 167 11.36 -6.79 9.98
C ALA A 167 11.44 -8.32 9.79
N ARG A 168 12.63 -8.91 9.87
CA ARG A 168 12.82 -10.38 9.81
C ARG A 168 12.08 -11.12 10.93
N LYS A 169 12.06 -10.56 12.14
CA LYS A 169 11.34 -11.17 13.27
C LYS A 169 9.83 -11.04 13.11
N ILE A 170 9.37 -9.89 12.58
CA ILE A 170 7.97 -9.66 12.27
C ILE A 170 7.51 -10.65 11.19
N ALA A 171 8.27 -10.81 10.10
CA ALA A 171 7.95 -11.76 9.03
C ALA A 171 7.88 -13.19 9.55
N ALA A 172 8.86 -13.64 10.33
CA ALA A 172 8.87 -14.99 10.92
C ALA A 172 7.69 -15.21 11.89
N MET A 173 7.31 -14.17 12.63
CA MET A 173 6.13 -14.23 13.48
C MET A 173 4.84 -14.32 12.66
N ALA A 174 4.69 -13.49 11.61
CA ALA A 174 3.56 -13.53 10.70
C ALA A 174 3.44 -14.90 9.99
N GLU A 175 4.56 -15.51 9.59
CA GLU A 175 4.61 -16.86 9.00
C GLU A 175 4.00 -17.92 9.95
N ALA A 176 4.32 -17.86 11.22
CA ALA A 176 3.76 -18.78 12.23
C ALA A 176 2.23 -18.64 12.39
N TRP A 177 1.67 -17.50 12.00
CA TRP A 177 0.23 -17.24 11.96
C TRP A 177 -0.37 -17.45 10.57
N HIS A 178 0.37 -17.97 9.61
CA HIS A 178 -0.03 -18.14 8.22
C HIS A 178 -0.46 -16.82 7.56
N ARG A 179 0.23 -15.72 7.89
CA ARG A 179 -0.01 -14.42 7.29
C ARG A 179 1.12 -14.07 6.32
N PRO A 180 0.79 -13.77 5.05
CA PRO A 180 1.76 -13.20 4.12
C PRO A 180 2.20 -11.82 4.57
N VAL A 181 3.39 -11.41 4.12
CA VAL A 181 3.92 -10.07 4.37
C VAL A 181 4.06 -9.29 3.06
N ALA A 182 3.87 -7.99 3.14
CA ALA A 182 4.02 -7.05 2.03
C ALA A 182 4.76 -5.80 2.55
N PRO A 183 6.09 -5.69 2.34
CA PRO A 183 6.83 -4.51 2.77
C PRO A 183 6.42 -3.25 2.01
N HIS A 184 6.18 -2.19 2.78
CA HIS A 184 5.85 -0.85 2.29
C HIS A 184 7.08 -0.14 1.71
N ASP A 185 6.88 0.72 0.71
CA ASP A 185 7.90 1.62 0.15
C ASP A 185 7.34 2.99 -0.21
N CYS A 186 7.86 4.03 0.42
CA CYS A 186 7.77 5.42 -0.03
C CYS A 186 8.89 6.30 0.56
N THR A 187 9.77 5.73 1.39
CA THR A 187 10.74 6.46 2.19
C THR A 187 12.12 6.60 1.56
N GLY A 188 12.33 6.00 0.40
CA GLY A 188 13.57 6.23 -0.35
C GLY A 188 14.26 4.96 -0.87
N PRO A 189 15.29 5.12 -1.73
CA PRO A 189 15.92 4.01 -2.44
C PRO A 189 16.70 3.06 -1.51
N VAL A 190 17.19 3.55 -0.38
CA VAL A 190 17.86 2.72 0.65
C VAL A 190 16.86 1.75 1.27
N LEU A 191 15.64 2.25 1.59
CA LEU A 191 14.56 1.41 2.07
C LEU A 191 14.17 0.38 1.02
N LEU A 192 13.88 0.81 -0.22
CA LEU A 192 13.48 -0.09 -1.31
C LEU A 192 14.48 -1.22 -1.48
N THR A 193 15.78 -0.91 -1.54
CA THR A 193 16.83 -1.92 -1.69
C THR A 193 16.86 -2.90 -0.51
N ALA A 194 16.77 -2.41 0.73
CA ALA A 194 16.71 -3.25 1.91
C ALA A 194 15.46 -4.13 1.93
N SER A 195 14.31 -3.58 1.51
CA SER A 195 13.03 -4.29 1.43
C SER A 195 13.05 -5.40 0.39
N VAL A 196 13.68 -5.17 -0.78
CA VAL A 196 13.85 -6.22 -1.80
C VAL A 196 14.70 -7.37 -1.26
N HIS A 197 15.83 -7.10 -0.60
CA HIS A 197 16.64 -8.14 0.04
C HIS A 197 15.89 -8.88 1.14
N HIS A 198 15.06 -8.17 1.90
CA HIS A 198 14.20 -8.77 2.91
C HIS A 198 13.15 -9.68 2.27
N SER A 199 12.45 -9.20 1.24
CA SER A 199 11.37 -9.92 0.57
C SER A 199 11.84 -11.24 -0.07
N ILE A 200 13.01 -11.26 -0.71
CA ILE A 200 13.55 -12.52 -1.27
C ILE A 200 14.01 -13.52 -0.20
N ASN A 201 14.21 -13.08 1.04
CA ASN A 201 14.59 -13.95 2.16
C ASN A 201 13.37 -14.44 2.98
N ALA A 202 12.27 -13.67 2.97
CA ALA A 202 11.06 -14.01 3.70
C ALA A 202 10.21 -15.00 2.90
N THR A 203 10.02 -16.21 3.41
CA THR A 203 9.27 -17.30 2.74
C THR A 203 7.79 -16.97 2.54
N ASN A 204 7.25 -16.06 3.33
CA ASN A 204 5.88 -15.58 3.29
C ASN A 204 5.73 -14.19 2.66
N ALA A 205 6.76 -13.66 1.99
CA ALA A 205 6.61 -12.41 1.23
C ALA A 205 5.70 -12.62 0.02
N LEU A 206 4.73 -11.73 -0.14
CA LEU A 206 3.74 -11.79 -1.21
C LEU A 206 4.06 -10.81 -2.33
N ILE A 207 4.21 -9.54 -1.98
CA ILE A 207 4.41 -8.41 -2.92
C ILE A 207 5.44 -7.47 -2.29
N GLN A 208 6.29 -6.88 -3.14
CA GLN A 208 7.12 -5.74 -2.79
C GLN A 208 6.50 -4.48 -3.38
N GLU A 209 6.17 -3.53 -2.54
CA GLU A 209 5.72 -2.21 -2.99
C GLU A 209 6.86 -1.40 -3.58
N MET A 210 6.53 -0.57 -4.57
CA MET A 210 7.43 0.39 -5.19
C MET A 210 6.63 1.61 -5.66
N VAL A 211 7.08 2.81 -5.33
CA VAL A 211 6.50 4.04 -5.88
C VAL A 211 7.17 4.35 -7.22
N ARG A 212 6.47 4.03 -8.33
CA ARG A 212 7.01 4.15 -9.69
C ARG A 212 7.50 5.57 -10.01
N ALA A 213 6.74 6.58 -9.61
CA ALA A 213 7.10 7.97 -9.82
C ALA A 213 8.41 8.37 -9.12
N PHE A 214 8.68 7.82 -7.93
CA PHE A 214 9.92 8.07 -7.20
C PHE A 214 11.07 7.23 -7.76
N TYR A 215 10.81 5.99 -8.09
CA TYR A 215 11.80 5.07 -8.64
C TYR A 215 12.41 5.60 -9.96
N TYR A 216 11.60 6.08 -10.89
CA TYR A 216 12.04 6.69 -12.14
C TYR A 216 12.35 8.20 -12.01
N GLY A 217 12.07 8.80 -10.87
CA GLY A 217 12.40 10.16 -10.49
C GLY A 217 13.63 10.22 -9.56
N TRP A 218 13.45 10.89 -8.43
CA TRP A 218 14.55 11.28 -7.53
C TRP A 218 15.29 10.12 -6.82
N TYR A 219 14.75 8.88 -6.80
CA TYR A 219 15.48 7.75 -6.22
C TYR A 219 16.81 7.53 -6.91
N GLN A 220 16.90 7.74 -8.22
CA GLN A 220 18.10 7.58 -9.03
C GLN A 220 19.23 8.54 -8.64
N ASP A 221 18.89 9.68 -8.05
CA ASP A 221 19.86 10.71 -7.67
C ASP A 221 20.59 10.38 -6.36
N LEU A 222 20.10 9.43 -5.59
CA LEU A 222 20.59 9.14 -4.23
C LEU A 222 21.45 7.87 -4.12
N VAL A 223 21.40 6.99 -5.11
CA VAL A 223 22.12 5.71 -5.10
C VAL A 223 22.79 5.44 -6.44
N THR A 224 23.81 4.59 -6.43
CA THR A 224 24.55 4.24 -7.66
C THR A 224 23.83 3.22 -8.52
N GLU A 225 22.98 2.37 -7.91
CA GLU A 225 22.19 1.34 -8.59
C GLU A 225 20.87 1.13 -7.84
N LEU A 226 19.75 1.18 -8.55
CA LEU A 226 18.45 0.80 -8.01
C LEU A 226 18.19 -0.69 -8.23
N PRO A 227 17.38 -1.35 -7.38
CA PRO A 227 16.87 -2.68 -7.64
C PRO A 227 16.20 -2.76 -9.02
N PRO A 228 16.70 -3.56 -9.98
CA PRO A 228 16.14 -3.57 -11.34
C PRO A 228 14.72 -4.10 -11.38
N VAL A 229 13.86 -3.43 -12.15
CA VAL A 229 12.45 -3.79 -12.39
C VAL A 229 12.28 -4.22 -13.83
N GLU A 230 11.84 -5.45 -14.05
CA GLU A 230 11.57 -6.02 -15.37
C GLU A 230 10.31 -6.90 -15.35
N ASN A 231 9.41 -6.70 -16.27
CA ASN A 231 8.21 -7.52 -16.43
C ASN A 231 7.42 -7.69 -15.12
N GLY A 232 7.22 -6.60 -14.38
CA GLY A 232 6.52 -6.60 -13.10
C GLY A 232 7.29 -7.24 -11.93
N MET A 233 8.55 -7.61 -12.14
CA MET A 233 9.40 -8.21 -11.12
C MET A 233 10.52 -7.26 -10.71
N ILE A 234 10.76 -7.15 -9.40
CA ILE A 234 11.89 -6.41 -8.83
C ILE A 234 12.93 -7.39 -8.29
N ARG A 235 14.20 -7.10 -8.49
CA ARG A 235 15.33 -7.94 -8.05
C ARG A 235 16.34 -7.14 -7.25
N PRO A 236 17.15 -7.77 -6.39
CA PRO A 236 18.23 -7.07 -5.71
C PRO A 236 19.27 -6.55 -6.74
N PRO A 237 19.96 -5.45 -6.45
CA PRO A 237 21.11 -4.98 -7.21
C PRO A 237 22.20 -6.05 -7.30
N SER A 238 23.00 -6.01 -8.35
CA SER A 238 24.07 -6.98 -8.58
C SER A 238 25.36 -6.68 -7.81
N GLY A 239 25.58 -5.40 -7.48
CA GLY A 239 26.75 -4.91 -6.78
C GLY A 239 26.63 -4.98 -5.25
N PRO A 240 27.76 -4.81 -4.52
CA PRO A 240 27.76 -4.66 -3.08
C PRO A 240 27.45 -3.21 -2.69
N GLY A 241 26.53 -3.02 -1.74
CA GLY A 241 26.17 -1.68 -1.21
C GLY A 241 25.09 -0.98 -2.02
N LEU A 242 25.10 0.34 -1.96
CA LEU A 242 24.10 1.26 -2.53
C LEU A 242 24.74 2.32 -3.44
#